data_fc691e257e94dfca3f21fc6d724ae2ba
#
_entry.id   fc691e257e94dfca3f21fc6d724ae2ba
#
_cell.length_a   1.000
_cell.length_b   1.000
_cell.length_c   1.000
_cell.angle_alpha   90.00
_cell.angle_beta   90.00
_cell.angle_gamma   90.00
#
_symmetry.space_group_name_H-M   'P 1'
#
loop_
_entity.id
_entity.type
_entity.pdbx_description
1 polymer ?
#
loop_
_entity_poly.entity_id
_entity_poly.type
_entity_poly.pdbx_seq_one_letter_code
_entity_poly.pdbx_strand_id
1 'polypeptide(L)'
;MKSKYLSVFVVALIVACTGCSPKAKQAIETSQVVVTSFPSSIGEAGVTIYLPEGYATSKEEYPVLYLLHGSGDDETGWLTKGCAKAILDSLITNELCQPMIVVMPNGYLEQTGKYYTPESRLWMESTFEDNFSQLIAWTEAHYRTIADKQHRAIAGLSMGGFHTMHTAALLNQSFDYVGIFSALYVPYMSKHRAERTLAISDLALSDKPTYSQTEALLAQQFANPPQLYWIACGVDDFLYEDNVVYRQYLDEKQYSYEYHESAGGHSWQNWMDYLTIFAQKIFNQ
;
A
#
# COMPACT_ATOMS: atom_id res chain seq x y z
N MET A 1 24.89 -28.58 -9.75
CA MET A 1 24.30 -27.35 -9.20
C MET A 1 24.36 -26.30 -10.31
N LYS A 2 23.25 -26.00 -10.97
CA LYS A 2 23.18 -24.98 -12.03
C LYS A 2 22.52 -23.72 -11.42
N SER A 3 23.35 -22.66 -11.28
CA SER A 3 22.89 -21.34 -10.88
C SER A 3 21.97 -20.78 -11.96
N LYS A 4 20.69 -20.49 -11.62
CA LYS A 4 19.77 -19.77 -12.49
C LYS A 4 19.91 -18.29 -12.18
N TYR A 5 20.57 -17.55 -13.07
CA TYR A 5 20.56 -16.09 -13.01
C TYR A 5 19.18 -15.58 -13.43
N LEU A 6 18.52 -14.86 -12.55
CA LEU A 6 17.28 -14.15 -12.82
C LEU A 6 17.62 -12.90 -13.65
N SER A 7 17.13 -12.83 -14.89
CA SER A 7 17.36 -11.69 -15.78
C SER A 7 16.40 -10.56 -15.39
N VAL A 8 16.92 -9.52 -14.78
CA VAL A 8 16.18 -8.27 -14.50
C VAL A 8 16.16 -7.44 -15.79
N PHE A 9 14.98 -7.20 -16.35
CA PHE A 9 14.79 -6.28 -17.47
C PHE A 9 14.60 -4.85 -16.95
N VAL A 10 15.62 -4.02 -17.11
CA VAL A 10 15.54 -2.57 -16.86
C VAL A 10 15.10 -1.88 -18.16
N VAL A 11 13.89 -1.33 -18.19
CA VAL A 11 13.43 -0.50 -19.33
C VAL A 11 13.77 0.95 -19.04
N ALA A 12 14.85 1.45 -19.62
CA ALA A 12 15.20 2.87 -19.59
C ALA A 12 14.59 3.59 -20.78
N LEU A 13 13.68 4.51 -20.55
CA LEU A 13 13.13 5.39 -21.60
C LEU A 13 14.00 6.64 -21.70
N ILE A 14 14.81 6.74 -22.78
CA ILE A 14 15.65 7.90 -23.07
C ILE A 14 14.90 8.83 -24.03
N VAL A 15 14.57 10.03 -23.57
CA VAL A 15 14.12 11.13 -24.44
C VAL A 15 15.33 12.03 -24.69
N ALA A 16 15.82 12.04 -25.93
CA ALA A 16 16.93 12.88 -26.36
C ALA A 16 16.43 14.21 -26.94
N CYS A 17 16.76 15.30 -26.27
CA CYS A 17 16.71 16.64 -26.88
C CYS A 17 18.12 17.03 -27.33
N THR A 18 18.29 17.31 -28.63
CA THR A 18 19.54 17.72 -29.23
C THR A 18 19.75 19.24 -29.19
N GLY A 19 20.88 19.69 -28.67
CA GLY A 19 21.42 21.01 -28.91
C GLY A 19 22.33 21.59 -27.84
N CYS A 20 23.62 21.70 -28.14
CA CYS A 20 24.73 22.50 -27.59
C CYS A 20 25.69 21.91 -26.59
N SER A 21 26.92 21.71 -27.10
CA SER A 21 28.29 21.71 -26.53
C SER A 21 28.67 20.88 -25.28
N PRO A 22 29.86 20.29 -25.25
CA PRO A 22 30.18 19.16 -24.36
C PRO A 22 30.71 19.63 -23.01
N LYS A 23 29.82 19.98 -22.10
CA LYS A 23 30.07 19.70 -20.70
C LYS A 23 29.51 18.29 -20.46
N ALA A 24 30.31 17.41 -19.87
CA ALA A 24 29.87 16.06 -19.54
C ALA A 24 28.44 16.15 -18.98
N LYS A 25 27.45 15.65 -19.75
CA LYS A 25 26.08 15.54 -19.28
C LYS A 25 26.13 14.55 -18.12
N GLN A 26 26.05 15.06 -16.91
CA GLN A 26 25.63 14.25 -15.79
C GLN A 26 24.30 13.64 -16.21
N ALA A 27 24.24 12.32 -16.35
CA ALA A 27 22.99 11.64 -16.64
C ALA A 27 21.98 12.10 -15.59
N ILE A 28 20.87 12.69 -16.03
CA ILE A 28 19.77 13.01 -15.12
C ILE A 28 19.25 11.65 -14.68
N GLU A 29 19.56 11.29 -13.47
CA GLU A 29 19.14 10.05 -12.88
C GLU A 29 17.67 10.23 -12.46
N THR A 30 16.78 9.59 -13.21
CA THR A 30 15.35 9.64 -12.93
C THR A 30 14.95 8.52 -11.99
N SER A 31 13.85 8.69 -11.28
CA SER A 31 13.21 7.62 -10.51
C SER A 31 12.92 6.40 -11.41
N GLN A 32 12.98 5.20 -10.83
CA GLN A 32 12.85 3.94 -11.55
C GLN A 32 11.64 3.16 -11.09
N VAL A 33 11.12 2.33 -11.98
CA VAL A 33 10.07 1.34 -11.66
C VAL A 33 10.55 -0.04 -12.06
N VAL A 34 10.46 -0.99 -11.15
CA VAL A 34 10.81 -2.40 -11.36
C VAL A 34 9.56 -3.24 -11.16
N VAL A 35 9.14 -3.99 -12.16
CA VAL A 35 8.07 -4.99 -12.07
C VAL A 35 8.73 -6.36 -11.95
N THR A 36 8.40 -7.08 -10.87
CA THR A 36 9.04 -8.35 -10.51
C THR A 36 8.08 -9.22 -9.71
N SER A 37 8.59 -10.25 -9.05
CA SER A 37 7.84 -11.09 -8.11
C SER A 37 8.61 -11.32 -6.82
N PHE A 38 7.89 -11.69 -5.77
CA PHE A 38 8.45 -12.16 -4.51
C PHE A 38 7.87 -13.54 -4.15
N PRO A 39 8.61 -14.37 -3.41
CA PRO A 39 8.10 -15.67 -2.98
C PRO A 39 7.01 -15.48 -1.91
N SER A 40 5.88 -16.16 -2.09
CA SER A 40 4.78 -16.23 -1.12
C SER A 40 4.50 -17.69 -0.75
N SER A 41 3.62 -17.92 0.24
CA SER A 41 3.24 -19.27 0.65
C SER A 41 2.53 -20.08 -0.44
N ILE A 42 1.99 -19.39 -1.46
CA ILE A 42 1.27 -20.03 -2.58
C ILE A 42 2.03 -19.94 -3.93
N GLY A 43 3.27 -19.44 -3.91
CA GLY A 43 4.11 -19.31 -5.11
C GLY A 43 4.65 -17.89 -5.31
N GLU A 44 5.10 -17.60 -6.52
CA GLU A 44 5.60 -16.27 -6.88
C GLU A 44 4.43 -15.29 -7.03
N ALA A 45 4.44 -14.20 -6.25
CA ALA A 45 3.45 -13.14 -6.30
C ALA A 45 4.02 -11.88 -6.96
N GLY A 46 3.23 -11.20 -7.79
CA GLY A 46 3.63 -9.98 -8.47
C GLY A 46 3.87 -8.82 -7.49
N VAL A 47 4.88 -8.02 -7.78
CA VAL A 47 5.18 -6.79 -7.04
C VAL A 47 5.81 -5.75 -7.97
N THR A 48 5.39 -4.51 -7.81
CA THR A 48 6.00 -3.36 -8.47
C THR A 48 6.70 -2.48 -7.45
N ILE A 49 7.94 -2.09 -7.75
CA ILE A 49 8.79 -1.28 -6.88
C ILE A 49 9.06 0.06 -7.56
N TYR A 50 8.74 1.15 -6.87
CA TYR A 50 9.22 2.49 -7.21
C TYR A 50 10.48 2.78 -6.41
N LEU A 51 11.53 3.23 -7.10
CA LEU A 51 12.80 3.66 -6.53
C LEU A 51 12.97 5.17 -6.80
N PRO A 52 13.24 6.00 -5.79
CA PRO A 52 13.33 7.45 -5.96
C PRO A 52 14.52 7.85 -6.82
N GLU A 53 14.51 9.09 -7.32
CA GLU A 53 15.65 9.71 -7.98
C GLU A 53 16.91 9.60 -7.10
N GLY A 54 18.05 9.31 -7.70
CA GLY A 54 19.32 9.12 -7.00
C GLY A 54 19.54 7.73 -6.42
N TYR A 55 18.53 6.84 -6.41
CA TYR A 55 18.68 5.51 -5.82
C TYR A 55 19.81 4.69 -6.43
N ALA A 56 20.04 4.71 -7.76
CA ALA A 56 21.04 3.85 -8.40
C ALA A 56 22.49 4.29 -8.09
N THR A 57 22.74 5.57 -7.82
CA THR A 57 24.07 6.13 -7.54
C THR A 57 24.34 6.38 -6.06
N SER A 58 23.29 6.60 -5.25
CA SER A 58 23.39 6.74 -3.82
C SER A 58 23.75 5.41 -3.13
N LYS A 59 24.31 5.50 -1.93
CA LYS A 59 24.45 4.38 -0.97
C LYS A 59 23.51 4.52 0.21
N GLU A 60 22.65 5.52 0.17
CA GLU A 60 21.67 5.80 1.22
C GLU A 60 20.65 4.66 1.35
N GLU A 61 20.16 4.47 2.56
CA GLU A 61 19.00 3.64 2.86
C GLU A 61 17.76 4.53 2.90
N TYR A 62 16.61 3.97 2.53
CA TYR A 62 15.37 4.71 2.33
C TYR A 62 14.24 4.16 3.20
N PRO A 63 13.34 5.02 3.69
CA PRO A 63 12.09 4.56 4.26
C PRO A 63 11.22 3.89 3.19
N VAL A 64 10.27 3.05 3.62
CA VAL A 64 9.47 2.21 2.72
C VAL A 64 7.98 2.46 2.94
N LEU A 65 7.27 2.78 1.86
CA LEU A 65 5.81 2.77 1.80
C LEU A 65 5.34 1.51 1.06
N TYR A 66 4.57 0.66 1.72
CA TYR A 66 3.79 -0.40 1.09
C TYR A 66 2.45 0.17 0.67
N LEU A 67 2.15 0.16 -0.66
CA LEU A 67 0.98 0.82 -1.25
C LEU A 67 0.08 -0.17 -1.98
N LEU A 68 -1.10 -0.44 -1.42
CA LEU A 68 -1.96 -1.55 -1.80
C LEU A 68 -3.09 -1.10 -2.74
N HIS A 69 -3.31 -1.85 -3.82
CA HIS A 69 -4.36 -1.60 -4.82
C HIS A 69 -5.73 -2.08 -4.36
N GLY A 70 -6.79 -1.68 -5.06
CA GLY A 70 -8.17 -2.09 -4.82
C GLY A 70 -8.59 -3.34 -5.60
N SER A 71 -9.81 -3.80 -5.33
CA SER A 71 -10.39 -4.95 -6.03
C SER A 71 -10.48 -4.72 -7.53
N GLY A 72 -10.08 -5.72 -8.32
CA GLY A 72 -10.07 -5.67 -9.79
C GLY A 72 -8.82 -5.02 -10.40
N ASP A 73 -7.83 -4.68 -9.58
CA ASP A 73 -6.50 -4.22 -9.99
C ASP A 73 -5.42 -5.26 -9.68
N ASP A 74 -4.18 -4.91 -9.94
CA ASP A 74 -2.99 -5.69 -9.68
C ASP A 74 -1.85 -4.79 -9.17
N GLU A 75 -0.64 -5.31 -9.07
CA GLU A 75 0.55 -4.60 -8.62
C GLU A 75 0.93 -3.38 -9.47
N THR A 76 0.30 -3.20 -10.64
CA THR A 76 0.56 -2.04 -11.53
C THR A 76 -0.51 -0.95 -11.43
N GLY A 77 -1.63 -1.21 -10.73
CA GLY A 77 -2.80 -0.32 -10.67
C GLY A 77 -2.47 1.08 -10.21
N TRP A 78 -1.65 1.23 -9.18
CA TRP A 78 -1.21 2.54 -8.70
C TRP A 78 -0.35 3.31 -9.70
N LEU A 79 0.39 2.64 -10.58
CA LEU A 79 1.15 3.30 -11.64
C LEU A 79 0.27 3.69 -12.82
N THR A 80 -0.59 2.77 -13.26
CA THR A 80 -1.32 2.90 -14.53
C THR A 80 -2.59 3.76 -14.40
N LYS A 81 -3.24 3.74 -13.23
CA LYS A 81 -4.47 4.47 -12.94
C LYS A 81 -4.26 5.56 -11.88
N GLY A 82 -3.43 5.28 -10.87
CA GLY A 82 -3.16 6.15 -9.72
C GLY A 82 -2.02 7.14 -9.92
N CYS A 83 -1.34 7.12 -11.05
CA CYS A 83 -0.22 8.03 -11.36
C CYS A 83 0.84 8.14 -10.25
N ALA A 84 1.01 7.09 -9.42
CA ALA A 84 1.82 7.15 -8.21
C ALA A 84 3.26 7.63 -8.47
N LYS A 85 3.88 7.16 -9.57
CA LYS A 85 5.24 7.63 -9.94
C LYS A 85 5.28 9.15 -10.13
N ALA A 86 4.35 9.72 -10.90
CA ALA A 86 4.34 11.15 -11.18
C ALA A 86 4.06 11.99 -9.92
N ILE A 87 3.17 11.50 -9.04
CA ILE A 87 2.88 12.12 -7.74
C ILE A 87 4.13 12.15 -6.88
N LEU A 88 4.78 11.00 -6.69
CA LEU A 88 5.96 10.87 -5.84
C LEU A 88 7.15 11.67 -6.39
N ASP A 89 7.41 11.60 -7.71
CA ASP A 89 8.47 12.40 -8.35
C ASP A 89 8.23 13.90 -8.11
N SER A 90 6.99 14.36 -8.27
CA SER A 90 6.65 15.75 -8.03
C SER A 90 6.83 16.17 -6.58
N LEU A 91 6.36 15.36 -5.63
CA LEU A 91 6.49 15.66 -4.20
C LEU A 91 7.96 15.68 -3.75
N ILE A 92 8.76 14.69 -4.18
CA ILE A 92 10.19 14.60 -3.83
C ILE A 92 10.96 15.78 -4.44
N THR A 93 10.75 16.07 -5.74
CA THR A 93 11.44 17.17 -6.43
C THR A 93 11.13 18.54 -5.82
N ASN A 94 9.91 18.72 -5.28
CA ASN A 94 9.51 19.97 -4.59
C ASN A 94 9.78 19.94 -3.08
N GLU A 95 10.49 18.94 -2.57
CA GLU A 95 10.82 18.77 -1.15
C GLU A 95 9.59 18.72 -0.23
N LEU A 96 8.46 18.22 -0.75
CA LEU A 96 7.20 18.09 0.00
C LEU A 96 7.07 16.74 0.70
N CYS A 97 7.89 15.75 0.35
CA CYS A 97 8.04 14.50 1.08
C CYS A 97 9.47 13.98 0.99
N GLN A 98 9.83 13.08 1.90
CA GLN A 98 11.12 12.40 1.89
C GLN A 98 11.22 11.44 0.69
N PRO A 99 12.41 11.31 0.05
CA PRO A 99 12.66 10.21 -0.87
C PRO A 99 12.41 8.87 -0.19
N MET A 100 11.60 8.01 -0.83
CA MET A 100 11.21 6.71 -0.27
C MET A 100 11.14 5.63 -1.35
N ILE A 101 11.29 4.38 -0.97
CA ILE A 101 10.94 3.22 -1.78
C ILE A 101 9.44 2.99 -1.63
N VAL A 102 8.73 2.72 -2.75
CA VAL A 102 7.32 2.31 -2.68
C VAL A 102 7.16 0.92 -3.25
N VAL A 103 6.58 0.03 -2.44
CA VAL A 103 6.35 -1.39 -2.75
C VAL A 103 4.86 -1.59 -2.99
N MET A 104 4.49 -1.99 -4.19
CA MET A 104 3.11 -2.19 -4.62
C MET A 104 2.92 -3.69 -4.94
N PRO A 105 2.51 -4.51 -3.96
CA PRO A 105 2.28 -5.95 -4.18
C PRO A 105 0.93 -6.22 -4.85
N ASN A 106 0.82 -7.38 -5.50
CA ASN A 106 -0.45 -7.94 -5.92
C ASN A 106 -1.21 -8.46 -4.67
N GLY A 107 -2.34 -7.85 -4.35
CA GLY A 107 -3.15 -8.18 -3.17
C GLY A 107 -3.83 -9.55 -3.21
N TYR A 108 -3.82 -10.21 -4.37
CA TYR A 108 -4.31 -11.59 -4.55
C TYR A 108 -3.20 -12.64 -4.43
N LEU A 109 -1.94 -12.23 -4.26
CA LEU A 109 -0.73 -13.07 -4.31
C LEU A 109 -0.56 -13.79 -5.66
N GLU A 110 -1.11 -13.24 -6.75
CA GLU A 110 -1.00 -13.79 -8.08
C GLU A 110 0.32 -13.37 -8.76
N GLN A 111 0.70 -14.15 -9.78
CA GLN A 111 1.88 -13.80 -10.58
C GLN A 111 1.64 -12.55 -11.42
N THR A 112 2.67 -11.76 -11.62
CA THR A 112 2.67 -10.59 -12.52
C THR A 112 2.04 -10.92 -13.87
N GLY A 113 1.10 -10.08 -14.30
CA GLY A 113 0.42 -10.22 -15.59
C GLY A 113 -0.73 -11.23 -15.62
N LYS A 114 -1.08 -11.84 -14.49
CA LYS A 114 -2.35 -12.56 -14.38
C LYS A 114 -3.46 -11.61 -13.98
N TYR A 115 -4.53 -11.70 -14.75
CA TYR A 115 -5.71 -10.88 -14.50
C TYR A 115 -6.61 -11.52 -13.44
N TYR A 116 -7.32 -10.66 -12.77
CA TYR A 116 -8.40 -10.98 -11.86
C TYR A 116 -9.35 -12.04 -12.43
N THR A 117 -9.50 -13.17 -11.74
CA THR A 117 -10.48 -14.19 -12.05
C THR A 117 -11.64 -14.16 -11.03
N PRO A 118 -12.82 -14.73 -11.35
CA PRO A 118 -13.89 -14.85 -10.35
C PRO A 118 -13.46 -15.60 -9.09
N GLU A 119 -12.52 -16.52 -9.20
CA GLU A 119 -11.95 -17.28 -8.09
C GLU A 119 -11.07 -16.38 -7.19
N SER A 120 -10.39 -15.38 -7.76
CA SER A 120 -9.62 -14.38 -7.02
C SER A 120 -10.50 -13.37 -6.25
N ARG A 121 -11.85 -13.46 -6.38
CA ARG A 121 -12.78 -12.70 -5.51
C ARG A 121 -12.70 -13.09 -4.05
N LEU A 122 -12.11 -14.22 -3.76
CA LEU A 122 -11.88 -14.70 -2.40
C LEU A 122 -10.67 -14.01 -1.75
N TRP A 123 -10.41 -12.75 -2.12
CA TRP A 123 -9.33 -11.97 -1.53
C TRP A 123 -9.43 -11.90 0.01
N MET A 124 -10.64 -11.92 0.57
CA MET A 124 -10.85 -12.03 2.01
C MET A 124 -10.48 -13.41 2.58
N GLU A 125 -10.44 -14.46 1.74
CA GLU A 125 -9.91 -15.76 2.11
C GLU A 125 -8.42 -15.90 1.78
N SER A 126 -7.83 -14.87 1.15
CA SER A 126 -6.42 -14.85 0.81
C SER A 126 -5.56 -14.90 2.08
N THR A 127 -4.36 -15.40 1.93
CA THR A 127 -3.34 -15.37 2.97
C THR A 127 -2.45 -14.14 2.84
N PHE A 128 -2.97 -13.05 2.25
CA PHE A 128 -2.18 -11.86 1.94
C PHE A 128 -1.53 -11.27 3.19
N GLU A 129 -2.31 -11.04 4.25
CA GLU A 129 -1.80 -10.50 5.52
C GLU A 129 -0.77 -11.43 6.15
N ASP A 130 -1.00 -12.75 6.08
CA ASP A 130 -0.10 -13.76 6.63
C ASP A 130 1.25 -13.81 5.89
N ASN A 131 1.27 -13.43 4.60
CA ASN A 131 2.47 -13.35 3.78
C ASN A 131 3.19 -12.01 3.87
N PHE A 132 2.62 -11.01 4.53
CA PHE A 132 3.16 -9.66 4.50
C PHE A 132 4.51 -9.53 5.21
N SER A 133 4.75 -10.26 6.28
CA SER A 133 6.07 -10.34 6.92
C SER A 133 7.16 -10.87 5.98
N GLN A 134 6.79 -11.80 5.11
CA GLN A 134 7.70 -12.35 4.09
C GLN A 134 8.00 -11.31 2.99
N LEU A 135 7.00 -10.51 2.59
CA LEU A 135 7.19 -9.38 1.67
C LEU A 135 8.14 -8.33 2.28
N ILE A 136 7.97 -7.98 3.57
CA ILE A 136 8.87 -7.06 4.26
C ILE A 136 10.31 -7.60 4.21
N ALA A 137 10.52 -8.85 4.66
CA ALA A 137 11.85 -9.46 4.69
C ALA A 137 12.47 -9.57 3.29
N TRP A 138 11.67 -9.89 2.26
CA TRP A 138 12.14 -9.90 0.88
C TRP A 138 12.56 -8.51 0.40
N THR A 139 11.77 -7.48 0.71
CA THR A 139 12.09 -6.08 0.35
C THR A 139 13.42 -5.65 0.96
N GLU A 140 13.61 -5.90 2.25
CA GLU A 140 14.82 -5.56 3.00
C GLU A 140 16.06 -6.32 2.51
N ALA A 141 15.88 -7.54 2.01
CA ALA A 141 16.98 -8.32 1.45
C ALA A 141 17.41 -7.86 0.04
N HIS A 142 16.54 -7.16 -0.71
CA HIS A 142 16.78 -6.81 -2.12
C HIS A 142 16.99 -5.31 -2.37
N TYR A 143 16.55 -4.46 -1.44
CA TYR A 143 16.62 -3.00 -1.57
C TYR A 143 17.25 -2.37 -0.34
N ARG A 144 17.83 -1.18 -0.50
CA ARG A 144 18.43 -0.42 0.60
C ARG A 144 17.33 0.28 1.40
N THR A 145 16.87 -0.38 2.44
CA THR A 145 15.77 0.07 3.29
C THR A 145 16.26 0.34 4.72
N ILE A 146 15.65 1.34 5.36
CA ILE A 146 15.79 1.52 6.80
C ILE A 146 14.80 0.56 7.48
N ALA A 147 15.32 -0.51 8.10
CA ALA A 147 14.55 -1.67 8.53
C ALA A 147 13.99 -1.51 9.96
N ASP A 148 13.26 -0.44 10.23
CA ASP A 148 12.58 -0.21 11.51
C ASP A 148 11.13 0.27 11.34
N LYS A 149 10.38 0.30 12.45
CA LYS A 149 8.98 0.72 12.48
C LYS A 149 8.79 2.17 12.03
N GLN A 150 9.72 3.06 12.43
CA GLN A 150 9.61 4.51 12.21
C GLN A 150 9.81 4.89 10.74
N HIS A 151 10.48 4.02 9.98
CA HIS A 151 10.72 4.22 8.54
C HIS A 151 9.89 3.28 7.68
N ARG A 152 8.79 2.74 8.22
CA ARG A 152 7.89 1.86 7.47
C ARG A 152 6.45 2.34 7.53
N ALA A 153 5.85 2.55 6.35
CA ALA A 153 4.45 2.93 6.16
C ALA A 153 3.70 1.86 5.37
N ILE A 154 2.40 1.76 5.63
CA ILE A 154 1.48 0.96 4.82
C ILE A 154 0.24 1.79 4.50
N ALA A 155 -0.19 1.80 3.23
CA ALA A 155 -1.43 2.44 2.82
C ALA A 155 -2.11 1.67 1.69
N GLY A 156 -3.42 1.88 1.54
CA GLY A 156 -4.15 1.23 0.45
C GLY A 156 -5.56 1.75 0.28
N LEU A 157 -6.11 1.49 -0.91
CA LEU A 157 -7.44 1.92 -1.30
C LEU A 157 -8.44 0.74 -1.33
N SER A 158 -9.67 0.94 -0.91
CA SER A 158 -10.75 -0.04 -1.03
C SER A 158 -10.36 -1.41 -0.41
N MET A 159 -10.26 -2.49 -1.20
CA MET A 159 -9.69 -3.77 -0.79
C MET A 159 -8.30 -3.60 -0.16
N GLY A 160 -7.42 -2.81 -0.78
CA GLY A 160 -6.09 -2.52 -0.23
C GLY A 160 -6.14 -1.78 1.10
N GLY A 161 -7.14 -0.93 1.32
CA GLY A 161 -7.37 -0.30 2.62
C GLY A 161 -7.82 -1.31 3.69
N PHE A 162 -8.66 -2.27 3.31
CA PHE A 162 -9.00 -3.41 4.17
C PHE A 162 -7.73 -4.21 4.56
N HIS A 163 -6.92 -4.60 3.57
CA HIS A 163 -5.65 -5.29 3.82
C HIS A 163 -4.70 -4.45 4.69
N THR A 164 -4.65 -3.12 4.47
CA THR A 164 -3.83 -2.20 5.27
C THR A 164 -4.21 -2.25 6.75
N MET A 165 -5.50 -2.14 7.07
CA MET A 165 -5.98 -2.18 8.45
C MET A 165 -5.62 -3.50 9.13
N HIS A 166 -5.92 -4.62 8.48
CA HIS A 166 -5.69 -5.95 9.07
C HIS A 166 -4.20 -6.29 9.16
N THR A 167 -3.41 -5.96 8.13
CA THR A 167 -1.96 -6.17 8.16
C THR A 167 -1.29 -5.33 9.26
N ALA A 168 -1.66 -4.06 9.39
CA ALA A 168 -1.09 -3.18 10.40
C ALA A 168 -1.46 -3.62 11.82
N ALA A 169 -2.67 -4.16 12.03
CA ALA A 169 -3.09 -4.71 13.30
C ALA A 169 -2.38 -6.05 13.62
N LEU A 170 -2.25 -6.93 12.63
CA LEU A 170 -1.56 -8.23 12.77
C LEU A 170 -0.06 -8.02 13.04
N LEU A 171 0.59 -7.12 12.32
CA LEU A 171 2.01 -6.77 12.44
C LEU A 171 2.19 -5.45 13.20
N ASN A 172 1.58 -5.33 14.38
CA ASN A 172 1.39 -4.09 15.15
C ASN A 172 2.69 -3.37 15.59
N GLN A 173 3.85 -3.99 15.43
CA GLN A 173 5.16 -3.39 15.69
C GLN A 173 5.95 -3.09 14.40
N SER A 174 5.31 -3.18 13.23
CA SER A 174 6.01 -3.05 11.95
C SER A 174 5.83 -1.71 11.26
N PHE A 175 4.76 -0.94 11.58
CA PHE A 175 4.41 0.28 10.87
C PHE A 175 4.13 1.43 11.83
N ASP A 176 4.75 2.59 11.61
CA ASP A 176 4.44 3.84 12.33
C ASP A 176 3.49 4.76 11.54
N TYR A 177 3.24 4.44 10.27
CA TYR A 177 2.34 5.22 9.43
C TYR A 177 1.37 4.27 8.73
N VAL A 178 0.07 4.47 8.96
CA VAL A 178 -1.02 3.66 8.42
C VAL A 178 -2.00 4.57 7.69
N GLY A 179 -2.21 4.34 6.39
CA GLY A 179 -3.11 5.13 5.53
C GLY A 179 -4.23 4.27 4.94
N ILE A 180 -5.49 4.56 5.30
CA ILE A 180 -6.64 3.76 4.93
C ILE A 180 -7.58 4.62 4.06
N PHE A 181 -7.69 4.27 2.77
CA PHE A 181 -8.40 5.08 1.78
C PHE A 181 -9.67 4.36 1.33
N SER A 182 -10.85 4.94 1.59
CA SER A 182 -12.13 4.42 1.11
C SER A 182 -12.30 2.92 1.37
N ALA A 183 -12.03 2.44 2.58
CA ALA A 183 -11.98 1.01 2.86
C ALA A 183 -13.26 0.45 3.44
N LEU A 184 -13.45 -0.86 3.25
CA LEU A 184 -14.42 -1.66 3.98
C LEU A 184 -13.82 -2.09 5.31
N TYR A 185 -14.60 -2.02 6.38
CA TYR A 185 -14.17 -2.43 7.72
C TYR A 185 -15.01 -3.59 8.25
N VAL A 186 -14.49 -4.79 8.14
CA VAL A 186 -15.08 -5.97 8.79
C VAL A 186 -14.40 -6.13 10.16
N PRO A 187 -15.14 -6.30 11.27
CA PRO A 187 -16.59 -6.48 11.42
C PRO A 187 -17.42 -5.18 11.54
N TYR A 188 -16.84 -4.00 11.30
CA TYR A 188 -17.46 -2.68 11.56
C TYR A 188 -18.27 -2.16 10.37
N MET A 189 -19.00 -3.03 9.69
CA MET A 189 -19.84 -2.62 8.57
C MET A 189 -21.09 -1.87 9.05
N SER A 190 -21.53 -0.89 8.26
CA SER A 190 -22.81 -0.25 8.49
C SER A 190 -23.95 -1.28 8.48
N LYS A 191 -25.00 -1.04 9.29
CA LYS A 191 -26.17 -1.92 9.36
C LYS A 191 -26.77 -2.18 7.97
N HIS A 192 -26.84 -1.14 7.15
CA HIS A 192 -27.39 -1.22 5.81
C HIS A 192 -26.55 -2.16 4.90
N ARG A 193 -25.25 -2.16 5.04
CA ARG A 193 -24.37 -3.07 4.32
C ARG A 193 -24.44 -4.48 4.89
N ALA A 194 -24.43 -4.63 6.21
CA ALA A 194 -24.54 -5.93 6.85
C ALA A 194 -25.82 -6.69 6.42
N GLU A 195 -26.94 -5.99 6.27
CA GLU A 195 -28.20 -6.56 5.77
C GLU A 195 -28.11 -6.98 4.29
N ARG A 196 -27.28 -6.31 3.47
CA ARG A 196 -27.08 -6.63 2.04
C ARG A 196 -26.00 -7.68 1.81
N THR A 197 -25.15 -7.91 2.82
CA THR A 197 -23.94 -8.74 2.71
C THR A 197 -24.08 -10.03 3.53
N LEU A 198 -25.29 -10.57 3.65
CA LEU A 198 -25.52 -11.94 4.16
C LEU A 198 -24.62 -12.98 3.46
N ALA A 199 -24.12 -12.65 2.25
CA ALA A 199 -23.12 -13.44 1.55
C ALA A 199 -21.67 -13.33 2.10
N ILE A 200 -21.35 -12.32 2.93
CA ILE A 200 -20.02 -12.22 3.56
C ILE A 200 -19.98 -13.07 4.85
N SER A 201 -21.10 -13.26 5.53
CA SER A 201 -21.18 -14.21 6.65
C SER A 201 -21.02 -15.67 6.22
N ASP A 202 -21.34 -15.97 4.95
CA ASP A 202 -21.11 -17.29 4.35
C ASP A 202 -19.65 -17.48 3.87
N LEU A 203 -18.91 -16.40 3.71
CA LEU A 203 -17.47 -16.45 3.54
C LEU A 203 -16.87 -16.74 4.92
N ALA A 204 -16.12 -17.81 5.07
CA ALA A 204 -15.50 -18.28 6.32
C ALA A 204 -14.47 -17.28 6.95
N LEU A 205 -14.76 -15.97 6.89
CA LEU A 205 -13.95 -14.89 7.48
C LEU A 205 -13.84 -15.04 9.00
N SER A 206 -14.92 -15.58 9.63
CA SER A 206 -14.96 -15.83 11.07
C SER A 206 -13.90 -16.84 11.52
N ASP A 207 -13.40 -17.69 10.63
CA ASP A 207 -12.48 -18.78 10.99
C ASP A 207 -11.00 -18.34 10.88
N LYS A 208 -10.71 -17.18 10.25
CA LYS A 208 -9.34 -16.65 10.21
C LYS A 208 -9.05 -15.80 11.44
N PRO A 209 -8.02 -16.11 12.25
CA PRO A 209 -7.65 -15.32 13.42
C PRO A 209 -7.45 -13.82 13.11
N THR A 210 -6.91 -13.49 11.95
CA THR A 210 -6.70 -12.11 11.49
C THR A 210 -8.00 -11.30 11.48
N TYR A 211 -9.13 -11.90 11.14
CA TYR A 211 -10.41 -11.22 11.06
C TYR A 211 -11.27 -11.45 12.30
N SER A 212 -11.32 -12.67 12.84
CA SER A 212 -12.09 -12.99 14.04
C SER A 212 -11.53 -12.34 15.32
N GLN A 213 -10.24 -11.97 15.32
CA GLN A 213 -9.56 -11.31 16.43
C GLN A 213 -9.25 -9.84 16.17
N THR A 214 -9.88 -9.20 15.16
CA THR A 214 -9.57 -7.82 14.74
C THR A 214 -9.60 -6.84 15.93
N GLU A 215 -10.59 -6.92 16.83
CA GLU A 215 -10.64 -6.03 18.01
C GLU A 215 -9.45 -6.23 18.95
N ALA A 216 -9.05 -7.47 19.19
CA ALA A 216 -7.90 -7.78 20.04
C ALA A 216 -6.58 -7.32 19.41
N LEU A 217 -6.44 -7.48 18.09
CA LEU A 217 -5.27 -7.03 17.33
C LEU A 217 -5.19 -5.49 17.29
N LEU A 218 -6.31 -4.80 17.09
CA LEU A 218 -6.36 -3.35 17.18
C LEU A 218 -6.01 -2.85 18.59
N ALA A 219 -6.50 -3.51 19.65
CA ALA A 219 -6.14 -3.17 21.01
C ALA A 219 -4.63 -3.31 21.27
N GLN A 220 -4.00 -4.34 20.71
CA GLN A 220 -2.54 -4.50 20.79
C GLN A 220 -1.80 -3.42 20.00
N GLN A 221 -2.26 -3.07 18.80
CA GLN A 221 -1.69 -2.02 17.98
C GLN A 221 -1.75 -0.66 18.71
N PHE A 222 -2.91 -0.32 19.27
CA PHE A 222 -3.11 0.95 19.96
C PHE A 222 -2.56 0.98 21.39
N ALA A 223 -2.08 -0.14 21.95
CA ALA A 223 -1.25 -0.13 23.16
C ALA A 223 0.15 0.50 22.92
N ASN A 224 0.66 0.41 21.68
CA ASN A 224 1.83 1.14 21.20
C ASN A 224 1.49 1.72 19.81
N PRO A 225 0.71 2.81 19.75
CA PRO A 225 0.07 3.27 18.53
C PRO A 225 1.11 3.68 17.47
N PRO A 226 0.74 3.62 16.18
CA PRO A 226 1.54 4.26 15.14
C PRO A 226 1.58 5.78 15.35
N GLN A 227 2.60 6.44 14.81
CA GLN A 227 2.69 7.91 14.80
C GLN A 227 1.52 8.54 14.04
N LEU A 228 1.08 7.88 12.97
CA LEU A 228 -0.05 8.32 12.17
C LEU A 228 -0.94 7.13 11.80
N TYR A 229 -2.20 7.20 12.23
CA TYR A 229 -3.28 6.36 11.74
C TYR A 229 -4.25 7.25 10.98
N TRP A 230 -4.16 7.24 9.65
CA TRP A 230 -4.86 8.19 8.78
C TRP A 230 -5.94 7.50 7.96
N ILE A 231 -7.15 8.04 8.01
CA ILE A 231 -8.32 7.52 7.31
C ILE A 231 -8.82 8.59 6.35
N ALA A 232 -9.12 8.23 5.10
CA ALA A 232 -9.69 9.15 4.12
C ALA A 232 -10.87 8.51 3.39
N CYS A 233 -11.95 9.27 3.19
CA CYS A 233 -13.10 8.83 2.43
C CYS A 233 -13.86 10.03 1.85
N GLY A 234 -14.35 9.88 0.61
CA GLY A 234 -15.22 10.87 -0.01
C GLY A 234 -16.67 10.76 0.49
N VAL A 235 -17.38 11.88 0.59
CA VAL A 235 -18.78 11.92 1.10
C VAL A 235 -19.77 11.19 0.20
N ASP A 236 -19.45 11.05 -1.10
CA ASP A 236 -20.26 10.33 -2.08
C ASP A 236 -19.77 8.87 -2.28
N ASP A 237 -18.80 8.42 -1.48
CA ASP A 237 -18.28 7.05 -1.56
C ASP A 237 -19.31 6.06 -1.01
N PHE A 238 -19.54 4.98 -1.73
CA PHE A 238 -20.48 3.94 -1.27
C PHE A 238 -20.02 3.22 0.01
N LEU A 239 -18.76 3.41 0.44
CA LEU A 239 -18.20 2.94 1.70
C LEU A 239 -18.19 4.05 2.79
N TYR A 240 -18.76 5.22 2.52
CA TYR A 240 -18.71 6.34 3.47
C TYR A 240 -19.34 5.97 4.83
N GLU A 241 -20.51 5.35 4.82
CA GLU A 241 -21.19 4.93 6.06
C GLU A 241 -20.38 3.88 6.84
N ASP A 242 -19.70 2.98 6.15
CA ASP A 242 -18.82 2.00 6.79
C ASP A 242 -17.63 2.69 7.48
N ASN A 243 -17.07 3.73 6.84
CA ASN A 243 -16.03 4.56 7.44
C ASN A 243 -16.55 5.35 8.67
N VAL A 244 -17.79 5.82 8.67
CA VAL A 244 -18.42 6.45 9.85
C VAL A 244 -18.49 5.45 11.00
N VAL A 245 -19.00 4.23 10.77
CA VAL A 245 -19.11 3.19 11.79
C VAL A 245 -17.74 2.82 12.36
N TYR A 246 -16.74 2.68 11.51
CA TYR A 246 -15.39 2.36 11.99
C TYR A 246 -14.79 3.48 12.85
N ARG A 247 -14.95 4.74 12.45
CA ARG A 247 -14.48 5.90 13.24
C ARG A 247 -15.19 5.96 14.60
N GLN A 248 -16.50 5.72 14.64
CA GLN A 248 -17.25 5.63 15.91
C GLN A 248 -16.66 4.56 16.83
N TYR A 249 -16.29 3.39 16.30
CA TYR A 249 -15.62 2.36 17.08
C TYR A 249 -14.26 2.85 17.62
N LEU A 250 -13.44 3.52 16.80
CA LEU A 250 -12.15 4.07 17.25
C LEU A 250 -12.34 5.13 18.33
N ASP A 251 -13.37 6.00 18.21
CA ASP A 251 -13.72 7.02 19.18
C ASP A 251 -14.18 6.39 20.52
N GLU A 252 -15.01 5.36 20.48
CA GLU A 252 -15.48 4.62 21.67
C GLU A 252 -14.32 3.96 22.43
N LYS A 253 -13.30 3.48 21.69
CA LYS A 253 -12.08 2.88 22.25
C LYS A 253 -11.03 3.93 22.63
N GLN A 254 -11.24 5.20 22.30
CA GLN A 254 -10.29 6.30 22.48
C GLN A 254 -8.96 6.08 21.73
N TYR A 255 -9.03 5.44 20.57
CA TYR A 255 -7.89 5.25 19.68
C TYR A 255 -7.64 6.51 18.85
N SER A 256 -6.40 6.99 18.83
CA SER A 256 -6.04 8.20 18.11
C SER A 256 -5.91 7.95 16.62
N TYR A 257 -6.59 8.76 15.81
CA TYR A 257 -6.49 8.75 14.35
C TYR A 257 -6.70 10.16 13.79
N GLU A 258 -6.26 10.37 12.55
CA GLU A 258 -6.65 11.54 11.75
C GLU A 258 -7.65 11.14 10.68
N TYR A 259 -8.66 11.95 10.44
CA TYR A 259 -9.62 11.74 9.37
C TYR A 259 -9.61 12.87 8.34
N HIS A 260 -9.57 12.50 7.07
CA HIS A 260 -9.70 13.39 5.94
C HIS A 260 -10.98 13.08 5.17
N GLU A 261 -11.95 13.98 5.23
CA GLU A 261 -13.15 13.95 4.43
C GLU A 261 -12.97 14.80 3.17
N SER A 262 -13.39 14.27 2.02
CA SER A 262 -13.32 14.99 0.75
C SER A 262 -14.67 14.97 0.03
N ALA A 263 -14.85 15.84 -0.95
CA ALA A 263 -15.89 15.67 -1.96
C ALA A 263 -15.59 14.45 -2.84
N GLY A 264 -16.60 13.98 -3.59
CA GLY A 264 -16.47 12.85 -4.52
C GLY A 264 -16.62 11.48 -3.85
N GLY A 265 -16.40 10.45 -4.64
CA GLY A 265 -16.75 9.08 -4.27
C GLY A 265 -15.58 8.09 -4.44
N HIS A 266 -15.93 6.83 -4.70
CA HIS A 266 -15.01 5.71 -4.83
C HIS A 266 -14.24 5.76 -6.16
N SER A 267 -13.22 6.60 -6.25
CA SER A 267 -12.58 6.92 -7.52
C SER A 267 -11.06 7.13 -7.41
N TRP A 268 -10.38 6.86 -8.53
CA TRP A 268 -8.94 7.10 -8.63
C TRP A 268 -8.57 8.57 -8.39
N GLN A 269 -9.44 9.54 -8.73
CA GLN A 269 -9.16 10.94 -8.45
C GLN A 269 -9.01 11.18 -6.94
N ASN A 270 -9.95 10.69 -6.13
CA ASN A 270 -9.86 10.78 -4.68
C ASN A 270 -8.60 10.07 -4.13
N TRP A 271 -8.29 8.89 -4.64
CA TRP A 271 -7.14 8.12 -4.14
C TRP A 271 -5.78 8.73 -4.53
N MET A 272 -5.68 9.38 -5.69
CA MET A 272 -4.50 10.18 -6.06
C MET A 272 -4.30 11.35 -5.09
N ASP A 273 -5.38 12.05 -4.74
CA ASP A 273 -5.35 13.14 -3.76
C ASP A 273 -4.96 12.62 -2.37
N TYR A 274 -5.50 11.45 -1.96
CA TYR A 274 -5.16 10.83 -0.68
C TYR A 274 -3.69 10.38 -0.62
N LEU A 275 -3.16 9.78 -1.69
CA LEU A 275 -1.74 9.45 -1.78
C LEU A 275 -0.88 10.72 -1.67
N THR A 276 -1.28 11.79 -2.37
CA THR A 276 -0.58 13.08 -2.34
C THR A 276 -0.51 13.66 -0.92
N ILE A 277 -1.64 13.62 -0.18
CA ILE A 277 -1.70 14.12 1.20
C ILE A 277 -0.93 13.22 2.15
N PHE A 278 -1.13 11.89 2.04
CA PHE A 278 -0.51 10.92 2.94
C PHE A 278 1.01 10.90 2.79
N ALA A 279 1.54 10.93 1.57
CA ALA A 279 2.98 10.96 1.32
C ALA A 279 3.69 12.18 1.93
N GLN A 280 2.99 13.31 2.06
CA GLN A 280 3.49 14.52 2.72
C GLN A 280 3.46 14.43 4.25
N LYS A 281 2.75 13.47 4.82
CA LYS A 281 2.62 13.31 6.28
C LYS A 281 3.58 12.29 6.88
N ILE A 282 4.09 11.36 6.06
CA ILE A 282 4.93 10.26 6.51
C ILE A 282 6.42 10.61 6.46
N PHE A 283 7.20 10.03 7.38
CA PHE A 283 8.67 10.13 7.46
C PHE A 283 9.23 11.56 7.68
N ASN A 284 8.40 12.54 7.95
CA ASN A 284 8.82 13.90 8.26
C ASN A 284 9.16 13.97 9.77
N GLN A 285 10.42 13.83 10.10
CA GLN A 285 10.97 14.11 11.44
C GLN A 285 11.88 15.33 11.39
#